data_e3102c5f88aea11cf4f22a9ea609f0e2
#
_entry.id   e3102c5f88aea11cf4f22a9ea609f0e2
#
_cell.length_a   1.000
_cell.length_b   1.000
_cell.length_c   1.000
_cell.angle_alpha   90.00
_cell.angle_beta   90.00
_cell.angle_gamma   90.00
#
_symmetry.space_group_name_H-M   'P 1'
#
loop_
_entity.id
_entity.type
_entity.pdbx_description
1 polymer ?
#
loop_
_entity_poly.entity_id
_entity_poly.type
_entity_poly.pdbx_seq_one_letter_code
_entity_poly.pdbx_strand_id
1 'polypeptide(L)'
;GITGEKMELDGYCFVEGAVTSVYNHQNKNGLCTIAAFNKEVDAQLAKNIAMQIAAMNPIAVDEDGVSEEIKQTEINVAIEKTKAELVQKAVDAALNKAGINPAHVDSEDHMESNKAKGWITEEDVVKAKEIIATVSAEKAASLPEAMIQNIAKGRLAKFLKEVCLLNQEDILDGKKTVRETLKAADAELKIIDFKRFTLRAE
;
A
#
# COMPACT_ATOMS: atom_id res chain seq x y z
N GLY A 1 23.64 34.97 -0.42
CA GLY A 1 24.86 35.67 -0.88
C GLY A 1 26.15 34.91 -0.60
N ILE A 2 26.30 34.21 0.56
CA ILE A 2 27.56 33.49 0.91
C ILE A 2 27.73 32.23 0.04
N THR A 3 26.66 31.52 -0.27
CA THR A 3 26.70 30.29 -1.08
C THR A 3 26.60 30.54 -2.58
N GLY A 4 26.22 31.75 -2.99
CA GLY A 4 25.94 32.05 -4.40
C GLY A 4 24.68 31.38 -4.98
N GLU A 5 23.92 30.66 -4.16
CA GLU A 5 22.74 29.90 -4.56
C GLU A 5 21.48 30.49 -3.89
N LYS A 6 20.33 30.36 -4.55
CA LYS A 6 19.02 30.64 -3.97
C LYS A 6 18.65 29.49 -3.03
N MET A 7 18.43 29.82 -1.76
CA MET A 7 17.94 28.85 -0.76
C MET A 7 16.53 29.25 -0.33
N GLU A 8 15.66 28.27 -0.24
CA GLU A 8 14.28 28.42 0.23
C GLU A 8 14.02 27.40 1.34
N LEU A 9 13.19 27.80 2.32
CA LEU A 9 12.72 26.86 3.33
C LEU A 9 11.54 26.09 2.74
N ASP A 10 11.73 24.78 2.54
CA ASP A 10 10.72 23.90 1.95
C ASP A 10 9.69 23.39 2.97
N GLY A 11 10.13 23.05 4.18
CA GLY A 11 9.25 22.56 5.22
C GLY A 11 9.85 22.63 6.62
N TYR A 12 8.98 22.53 7.60
CA TYR A 12 9.31 22.45 9.01
C TYR A 12 8.38 21.46 9.72
N CYS A 13 8.94 20.60 10.54
CA CYS A 13 8.15 19.73 11.42
C CYS A 13 8.86 19.54 12.76
N PHE A 14 8.09 19.22 13.78
CA PHE A 14 8.61 18.91 15.12
C PHE A 14 7.81 17.80 15.77
N VAL A 15 8.38 17.17 16.78
CA VAL A 15 7.74 16.23 17.70
C VAL A 15 8.11 16.58 19.12
N GLU A 16 7.24 16.25 20.07
CA GLU A 16 7.46 16.44 21.51
C GLU A 16 7.27 15.11 22.25
N GLY A 17 8.14 14.84 23.20
CA GLY A 17 8.09 13.65 24.04
C GLY A 17 9.15 13.71 25.14
N ALA A 18 9.11 12.78 26.08
CA ALA A 18 10.10 12.70 27.14
C ALA A 18 11.51 12.46 26.60
N VAL A 19 11.61 11.68 25.53
CA VAL A 19 12.84 11.40 24.79
C VAL A 19 12.54 11.43 23.30
N THR A 20 13.48 11.95 22.51
CA THR A 20 13.41 11.94 21.05
C THR A 20 14.64 11.26 20.48
N SER A 21 14.48 10.60 19.34
CA SER A 21 15.58 10.01 18.56
C SER A 21 15.52 10.45 17.11
N VAL A 22 16.65 10.83 16.56
CA VAL A 22 16.80 11.28 15.18
C VAL A 22 17.63 10.26 14.41
N TYR A 23 17.20 9.98 13.19
CA TYR A 23 17.97 9.23 12.22
C TYR A 23 18.14 10.06 10.93
N ASN A 24 19.40 10.23 10.52
CA ASN A 24 19.77 10.89 9.27
C ASN A 24 20.36 9.82 8.35
N HIS A 25 19.63 9.49 7.28
CA HIS A 25 20.02 8.42 6.39
C HIS A 25 21.33 8.73 5.66
N GLN A 26 22.32 7.84 5.86
CA GLN A 26 23.67 7.97 5.29
C GLN A 26 24.38 9.31 5.62
N ASN A 27 23.91 10.07 6.59
CA ASN A 27 24.41 11.41 6.95
C ASN A 27 24.40 12.43 5.79
N LYS A 28 23.47 12.24 4.83
CA LYS A 28 23.36 13.09 3.62
C LYS A 28 22.27 14.15 3.70
N ASN A 29 21.53 14.23 4.81
CA ASN A 29 20.43 15.17 5.04
C ASN A 29 19.28 15.11 3.99
N GLY A 30 19.27 14.09 3.16
CA GLY A 30 18.23 13.91 2.13
C GLY A 30 16.99 13.16 2.64
N LEU A 31 17.15 12.40 3.71
CA LEU A 31 16.07 11.69 4.41
C LEU A 31 16.38 11.69 5.89
N CYS A 32 15.51 12.31 6.67
CA CYS A 32 15.62 12.37 8.12
C CYS A 32 14.33 11.93 8.76
N THR A 33 14.44 11.26 9.90
CA THR A 33 13.29 10.88 10.73
C THR A 33 13.54 11.24 12.17
N ILE A 34 12.46 11.53 12.89
CA ILE A 34 12.48 11.78 14.32
C ILE A 34 11.33 11.02 14.95
N ALA A 35 11.59 10.32 16.05
CA ALA A 35 10.60 9.63 16.86
C ALA A 35 10.60 10.19 18.29
N ALA A 36 9.43 10.34 18.87
CA ALA A 36 9.23 10.78 20.25
C ALA A 36 8.65 9.64 21.09
N PHE A 37 9.18 9.47 22.30
CA PHE A 37 8.81 8.44 23.25
C PHE A 37 8.25 9.05 24.54
N ASN A 38 7.41 8.29 25.25
CA ASN A 38 6.76 8.71 26.50
C ASN A 38 7.68 8.67 27.72
N LYS A 39 8.79 7.99 27.64
CA LYS A 39 9.75 7.78 28.74
C LYS A 39 11.14 7.46 28.20
N GLU A 40 12.12 7.31 29.11
CA GLU A 40 13.46 6.86 28.77
C GLU A 40 13.44 5.54 28.00
N VAL A 41 14.27 5.46 26.97
CA VAL A 41 14.40 4.31 26.08
C VAL A 41 15.88 4.05 25.80
N ASP A 42 16.24 2.79 25.60
CA ASP A 42 17.58 2.43 25.14
C ASP A 42 17.94 3.16 23.83
N ALA A 43 19.09 3.78 23.78
CA ALA A 43 19.50 4.61 22.66
C ALA A 43 19.58 3.84 21.34
N GLN A 44 19.97 2.56 21.37
CA GLN A 44 20.03 1.74 20.17
C GLN A 44 18.62 1.37 19.70
N LEU A 45 17.71 1.02 20.61
CA LEU A 45 16.31 0.76 20.29
C LEU A 45 15.65 2.00 19.69
N ALA A 46 15.83 3.17 20.31
CA ALA A 46 15.29 4.43 19.80
C ALA A 46 15.78 4.75 18.39
N LYS A 47 17.06 4.52 18.11
CA LYS A 47 17.65 4.67 16.78
C LYS A 47 17.07 3.66 15.78
N ASN A 48 16.89 2.41 16.19
CA ASN A 48 16.30 1.37 15.35
C ASN A 48 14.86 1.73 14.93
N ILE A 49 14.07 2.30 15.85
CA ILE A 49 12.72 2.80 15.53
C ILE A 49 12.78 3.96 14.52
N ALA A 50 13.69 4.92 14.70
CA ALA A 50 13.85 5.99 13.73
C ALA A 50 14.30 5.47 12.34
N MET A 51 15.13 4.42 12.30
CA MET A 51 15.50 3.73 11.05
C MET A 51 14.30 2.99 10.43
N GLN A 52 13.46 2.34 11.23
CA GLN A 52 12.21 1.70 10.79
C GLN A 52 11.31 2.70 10.07
N ILE A 53 11.11 3.88 10.66
CA ILE A 53 10.31 4.96 10.06
C ILE A 53 10.90 5.41 8.73
N ALA A 54 12.21 5.55 8.65
CA ALA A 54 12.89 5.93 7.40
C ALA A 54 12.70 4.89 6.29
N ALA A 55 12.80 3.61 6.63
CA ALA A 55 12.75 2.51 5.68
C ALA A 55 11.32 2.17 5.22
N MET A 56 10.36 2.15 6.15
CA MET A 56 9.01 1.63 5.91
C MET A 56 7.96 2.71 5.70
N ASN A 57 8.31 3.99 5.86
CA ASN A 57 7.43 5.13 5.60
C ASN A 57 6.00 4.99 6.18
N PRO A 58 5.84 4.71 7.48
CA PRO A 58 4.51 4.62 8.06
C PRO A 58 3.79 5.98 8.03
N ILE A 59 2.46 5.95 8.01
CA ILE A 59 1.64 7.17 8.05
C ILE A 59 1.09 7.49 9.44
N ALA A 60 1.08 6.51 10.35
CA ALA A 60 0.59 6.66 11.71
C ALA A 60 1.36 5.75 12.66
N VAL A 61 1.30 6.04 13.95
CA VAL A 61 1.88 5.17 15.00
C VAL A 61 1.11 3.86 15.07
N ASP A 62 -0.22 3.93 15.12
CA ASP A 62 -1.14 2.80 15.18
C ASP A 62 -2.43 3.07 14.37
N GLU A 63 -3.39 2.18 14.47
CA GLU A 63 -4.65 2.25 13.72
C GLU A 63 -5.53 3.44 14.12
N ASP A 64 -5.43 3.91 15.36
CA ASP A 64 -6.18 5.07 15.85
C ASP A 64 -5.67 6.38 15.21
N GLY A 65 -4.41 6.41 14.80
CA GLY A 65 -3.80 7.53 14.09
C GLY A 65 -4.16 7.60 12.60
N VAL A 66 -4.80 6.56 12.03
CA VAL A 66 -5.30 6.56 10.66
C VAL A 66 -6.71 7.10 10.63
N SER A 67 -6.97 8.18 9.87
CA SER A 67 -8.30 8.79 9.81
C SER A 67 -9.33 7.83 9.21
N GLU A 68 -10.59 7.97 9.64
CA GLU A 68 -11.71 7.18 9.09
C GLU A 68 -11.91 7.45 7.58
N GLU A 69 -11.57 8.64 7.11
CA GLU A 69 -11.60 8.98 5.69
C GLU A 69 -10.61 8.13 4.88
N ILE A 70 -9.38 7.97 5.37
CA ILE A 70 -8.37 7.11 4.75
C ILE A 70 -8.83 5.67 4.76
N LYS A 71 -9.31 5.16 5.90
CA LYS A 71 -9.83 3.78 6.02
C LYS A 71 -10.99 3.53 5.05
N GLN A 72 -11.94 4.47 4.95
CA GLN A 72 -13.08 4.33 4.05
C GLN A 72 -12.65 4.38 2.58
N THR A 73 -11.68 5.23 2.24
CA THR A 73 -11.10 5.29 0.89
C THR A 73 -10.47 3.95 0.52
N GLU A 74 -9.67 3.36 1.41
CA GLU A 74 -9.05 2.05 1.20
C GLU A 74 -10.11 0.93 1.05
N ILE A 75 -11.17 0.96 1.85
CA ILE A 75 -12.28 0.01 1.72
C ILE A 75 -12.94 0.15 0.35
N ASN A 76 -13.26 1.37 -0.10
CA ASN A 76 -13.89 1.62 -1.38
C ASN A 76 -13.02 1.14 -2.55
N VAL A 77 -11.73 1.47 -2.52
CA VAL A 77 -10.75 1.00 -3.51
C VAL A 77 -10.66 -0.53 -3.51
N ALA A 78 -10.65 -1.15 -2.33
CA ALA A 78 -10.61 -2.61 -2.20
C ALA A 78 -11.88 -3.26 -2.75
N ILE A 79 -13.06 -2.67 -2.53
CA ILE A 79 -14.35 -3.14 -3.08
C ILE A 79 -14.31 -3.09 -4.61
N GLU A 80 -13.97 -1.94 -5.19
CA GLU A 80 -13.95 -1.78 -6.65
C GLU A 80 -12.93 -2.73 -7.31
N LYS A 81 -11.74 -2.83 -6.73
CA LYS A 81 -10.72 -3.77 -7.22
C LYS A 81 -11.18 -5.21 -7.13
N THR A 82 -11.83 -5.59 -6.03
CA THR A 82 -12.35 -6.95 -5.83
C THR A 82 -13.44 -7.28 -6.85
N LYS A 83 -14.38 -6.35 -7.08
CA LYS A 83 -15.42 -6.49 -8.12
C LYS A 83 -14.80 -6.70 -9.50
N ALA A 84 -13.87 -5.84 -9.88
CA ALA A 84 -13.17 -5.93 -11.16
C ALA A 84 -12.45 -7.27 -11.34
N GLU A 85 -11.71 -7.74 -10.31
CA GLU A 85 -11.01 -9.03 -10.34
C GLU A 85 -11.96 -10.23 -10.47
N LEU A 86 -13.10 -10.20 -9.80
CA LEU A 86 -14.11 -11.27 -9.88
C LEU A 86 -14.81 -11.31 -11.23
N VAL A 87 -15.10 -10.14 -11.81
CA VAL A 87 -15.64 -10.03 -13.17
C VAL A 87 -14.62 -10.53 -14.18
N GLN A 88 -13.37 -10.08 -14.09
CA GLN A 88 -12.31 -10.49 -15.01
C GLN A 88 -12.08 -12.00 -14.98
N LYS A 89 -12.03 -12.60 -13.80
CA LYS A 89 -11.91 -14.08 -13.67
C LYS A 89 -13.06 -14.82 -14.35
N ALA A 90 -14.27 -14.30 -14.25
CA ALA A 90 -15.43 -14.93 -14.91
C ALA A 90 -15.34 -14.81 -16.44
N VAL A 91 -14.92 -13.64 -16.93
CA VAL A 91 -14.68 -13.40 -18.36
C VAL A 91 -13.57 -14.33 -18.88
N ASP A 92 -12.44 -14.38 -18.20
CA ASP A 92 -11.31 -15.25 -18.59
C ASP A 92 -11.70 -16.74 -18.65
N ALA A 93 -12.49 -17.18 -17.67
CA ALA A 93 -13.00 -18.56 -17.64
C ALA A 93 -13.95 -18.84 -18.81
N ALA A 94 -14.82 -17.89 -19.15
CA ALA A 94 -15.76 -18.02 -20.29
C ALA A 94 -15.03 -18.01 -21.63
N LEU A 95 -14.03 -17.14 -21.81
CA LEU A 95 -13.18 -17.08 -23.01
C LEU A 95 -12.40 -18.39 -23.18
N ASN A 96 -11.75 -18.89 -22.13
CA ASN A 96 -11.04 -20.18 -22.17
C ASN A 96 -11.98 -21.34 -22.53
N LYS A 97 -13.19 -21.35 -21.97
CA LYS A 97 -14.21 -22.36 -22.32
C LYS A 97 -14.66 -22.29 -23.78
N ALA A 98 -14.62 -21.09 -24.37
CA ALA A 98 -14.90 -20.87 -25.77
C ALA A 98 -13.70 -21.16 -26.69
N GLY A 99 -12.54 -21.55 -26.14
CA GLY A 99 -11.31 -21.81 -26.88
C GLY A 99 -10.52 -20.56 -27.26
N ILE A 100 -10.83 -19.42 -26.65
CA ILE A 100 -10.18 -18.13 -26.91
C ILE A 100 -9.22 -17.83 -25.75
N ASN A 101 -7.94 -17.54 -26.07
CA ASN A 101 -6.99 -17.12 -25.04
C ASN A 101 -7.31 -15.68 -24.59
N PRO A 102 -7.62 -15.46 -23.30
CA PRO A 102 -7.93 -14.10 -22.78
C PRO A 102 -6.87 -13.05 -23.10
N ALA A 103 -5.57 -13.41 -23.05
CA ALA A 103 -4.48 -12.50 -23.36
C ALA A 103 -4.43 -12.03 -24.83
N HIS A 104 -5.14 -12.70 -25.72
CA HIS A 104 -5.22 -12.29 -27.12
C HIS A 104 -6.33 -11.28 -27.39
N VAL A 105 -7.25 -11.11 -26.46
CA VAL A 105 -8.48 -10.32 -26.60
C VAL A 105 -8.72 -9.35 -25.43
N ASP A 106 -7.71 -9.04 -24.66
CA ASP A 106 -7.76 -8.21 -23.45
C ASP A 106 -7.88 -6.69 -23.78
N SER A 107 -7.60 -6.30 -25.01
CA SER A 107 -7.75 -4.94 -25.52
C SER A 107 -8.04 -4.95 -27.03
N GLU A 108 -8.59 -3.84 -27.53
CA GLU A 108 -8.83 -3.67 -28.97
C GLU A 108 -7.53 -3.77 -29.77
N ASP A 109 -6.46 -3.14 -29.29
CA ASP A 109 -5.14 -3.17 -29.94
C ASP A 109 -4.58 -4.60 -30.01
N HIS A 110 -4.75 -5.40 -28.96
CA HIS A 110 -4.35 -6.80 -28.95
C HIS A 110 -5.21 -7.65 -29.88
N MET A 111 -6.52 -7.40 -29.96
CA MET A 111 -7.40 -8.09 -30.90
C MET A 111 -6.97 -7.83 -32.35
N GLU A 112 -6.71 -6.57 -32.73
CA GLU A 112 -6.25 -6.22 -34.08
C GLU A 112 -4.88 -6.80 -34.38
N SER A 113 -3.91 -6.65 -33.47
CA SER A 113 -2.56 -7.17 -33.64
C SER A 113 -2.54 -8.69 -33.74
N ASN A 114 -3.28 -9.40 -32.91
CA ASN A 114 -3.30 -10.85 -32.90
C ASN A 114 -4.09 -11.44 -34.09
N LYS A 115 -5.11 -10.72 -34.58
CA LYS A 115 -5.77 -11.03 -35.84
C LYS A 115 -4.80 -10.88 -37.05
N ALA A 116 -4.04 -9.80 -37.10
CA ALA A 116 -3.03 -9.59 -38.12
C ALA A 116 -1.94 -10.66 -38.13
N LYS A 117 -1.60 -11.23 -36.99
CA LYS A 117 -0.66 -12.35 -36.81
C LYS A 117 -1.27 -13.73 -37.12
N GLY A 118 -2.58 -13.78 -37.34
CA GLY A 118 -3.28 -15.06 -37.54
C GLY A 118 -3.46 -15.92 -36.30
N TRP A 119 -3.31 -15.35 -35.08
CA TRP A 119 -3.49 -16.05 -33.83
C TRP A 119 -4.94 -16.18 -33.40
N ILE A 120 -5.79 -15.26 -33.88
CA ILE A 120 -7.24 -15.25 -33.72
C ILE A 120 -7.92 -14.88 -35.06
N THR A 121 -9.16 -15.32 -35.21
CA THR A 121 -9.98 -15.02 -36.40
C THR A 121 -10.91 -13.83 -36.15
N GLU A 122 -11.55 -13.32 -37.20
CA GLU A 122 -12.61 -12.31 -37.04
C GLU A 122 -13.80 -12.85 -36.23
N GLU A 123 -14.15 -14.12 -36.45
CA GLU A 123 -15.19 -14.79 -35.63
C GLU A 123 -14.82 -14.85 -34.14
N ASP A 124 -13.54 -15.11 -33.81
CA ASP A 124 -13.05 -15.12 -32.43
C ASP A 124 -13.16 -13.74 -31.82
N VAL A 125 -12.86 -12.66 -32.56
CA VAL A 125 -13.00 -11.28 -32.08
C VAL A 125 -14.46 -10.94 -31.78
N VAL A 126 -15.39 -11.25 -32.67
CA VAL A 126 -16.83 -11.01 -32.47
C VAL A 126 -17.33 -11.79 -31.24
N LYS A 127 -17.00 -13.06 -31.17
CA LYS A 127 -17.37 -13.96 -30.07
C LYS A 127 -16.77 -13.49 -28.73
N ALA A 128 -15.51 -13.06 -28.72
CA ALA A 128 -14.85 -12.54 -27.52
C ALA A 128 -15.55 -11.27 -27.02
N LYS A 129 -15.87 -10.31 -27.90
CA LYS A 129 -16.59 -9.10 -27.52
C LYS A 129 -17.97 -9.39 -26.92
N GLU A 130 -18.69 -10.34 -27.49
CA GLU A 130 -20.00 -10.79 -26.96
C GLU A 130 -19.85 -11.43 -25.58
N ILE A 131 -18.91 -12.36 -25.41
CA ILE A 131 -18.62 -13.01 -24.12
C ILE A 131 -18.22 -11.96 -23.07
N ILE A 132 -17.29 -11.07 -23.40
CA ILE A 132 -16.82 -10.02 -22.48
C ILE A 132 -18.00 -9.17 -22.02
N ALA A 133 -18.83 -8.67 -22.94
CA ALA A 133 -19.96 -7.81 -22.61
C ALA A 133 -21.02 -8.55 -21.75
N THR A 134 -21.43 -9.74 -22.17
CA THR A 134 -22.47 -10.51 -21.49
C THR A 134 -22.04 -10.98 -20.12
N VAL A 135 -20.87 -11.65 -20.03
CA VAL A 135 -20.39 -12.21 -18.76
C VAL A 135 -20.00 -11.10 -17.77
N SER A 136 -19.45 -9.98 -18.23
CA SER A 136 -19.18 -8.84 -17.35
C SER A 136 -20.45 -8.30 -16.73
N ALA A 137 -21.52 -8.09 -17.51
CA ALA A 137 -22.78 -7.59 -17.02
C ALA A 137 -23.46 -8.57 -16.05
N GLU A 138 -23.55 -9.84 -16.42
CA GLU A 138 -24.13 -10.89 -15.58
C GLU A 138 -23.39 -11.07 -14.25
N LYS A 139 -22.06 -11.11 -14.33
CA LYS A 139 -21.21 -11.28 -13.13
C LYS A 139 -21.29 -10.06 -12.22
N ALA A 140 -21.22 -8.85 -12.76
CA ALA A 140 -21.34 -7.62 -11.98
C ALA A 140 -22.70 -7.54 -11.23
N ALA A 141 -23.80 -7.99 -11.85
CA ALA A 141 -25.12 -8.04 -11.25
C ALA A 141 -25.27 -9.13 -10.17
N SER A 142 -24.48 -10.18 -10.21
CA SER A 142 -24.60 -11.37 -9.33
C SER A 142 -23.52 -11.49 -8.28
N LEU A 143 -22.70 -10.46 -8.05
CA LEU A 143 -21.63 -10.49 -7.07
C LEU A 143 -22.17 -10.57 -5.64
N PRO A 144 -21.72 -11.54 -4.81
CA PRO A 144 -22.13 -11.66 -3.42
C PRO A 144 -21.56 -10.52 -2.56
N GLU A 145 -22.40 -9.61 -2.09
CA GLU A 145 -22.01 -8.45 -1.29
C GLU A 145 -21.20 -8.85 -0.04
N ALA A 146 -21.65 -9.87 0.68
CA ALA A 146 -20.97 -10.34 1.89
C ALA A 146 -19.53 -10.81 1.62
N MET A 147 -19.29 -11.46 0.48
CA MET A 147 -17.95 -11.89 0.09
C MET A 147 -17.07 -10.69 -0.23
N ILE A 148 -17.57 -9.71 -0.96
CA ILE A 148 -16.85 -8.49 -1.31
C ILE A 148 -16.46 -7.73 -0.05
N GLN A 149 -17.39 -7.55 0.90
CA GLN A 149 -17.14 -6.87 2.16
C GLN A 149 -16.08 -7.59 3.01
N ASN A 150 -16.10 -8.92 3.06
CA ASN A 150 -15.09 -9.69 3.78
C ASN A 150 -13.68 -9.54 3.15
N ILE A 151 -13.59 -9.57 1.83
CA ILE A 151 -12.32 -9.36 1.13
C ILE A 151 -11.82 -7.92 1.33
N ALA A 152 -12.71 -6.92 1.26
CA ALA A 152 -12.36 -5.53 1.51
C ALA A 152 -11.85 -5.30 2.95
N LYS A 153 -12.46 -5.92 3.95
CA LYS A 153 -11.99 -5.91 5.34
C LYS A 153 -10.60 -6.54 5.48
N GLY A 154 -10.37 -7.67 4.81
CA GLY A 154 -9.05 -8.31 4.80
C GLY A 154 -7.98 -7.43 4.15
N ARG A 155 -8.31 -6.73 3.08
CA ARG A 155 -7.39 -5.78 2.42
C ARG A 155 -7.12 -4.56 3.29
N LEU A 156 -8.14 -4.02 3.98
CA LEU A 156 -7.94 -2.95 4.97
C LEU A 156 -7.02 -3.38 6.09
N ALA A 157 -7.20 -4.58 6.64
CA ALA A 157 -6.33 -5.11 7.68
C ALA A 157 -4.86 -5.22 7.20
N LYS A 158 -4.65 -5.65 5.96
CA LYS A 158 -3.33 -5.68 5.34
C LYS A 158 -2.74 -4.28 5.18
N PHE A 159 -3.52 -3.33 4.69
CA PHE A 159 -3.12 -1.93 4.57
C PHE A 159 -2.69 -1.35 5.92
N LEU A 160 -3.49 -1.52 6.98
CA LEU A 160 -3.16 -1.05 8.33
C LEU A 160 -1.90 -1.72 8.89
N LYS A 161 -1.64 -2.99 8.54
CA LYS A 161 -0.40 -3.67 8.89
C LYS A 161 0.82 -3.04 8.21
N GLU A 162 0.67 -2.54 6.99
CA GLU A 162 1.75 -1.93 6.22
C GLU A 162 2.02 -0.47 6.61
N VAL A 163 0.98 0.30 6.93
CA VAL A 163 1.10 1.75 7.14
C VAL A 163 1.17 2.19 8.60
N CYS A 164 0.79 1.35 9.57
CA CYS A 164 0.90 1.66 10.99
C CYS A 164 2.25 1.18 11.53
N LEU A 165 3.05 2.09 12.08
CA LEU A 165 4.40 1.79 12.56
C LEU A 165 4.44 0.59 13.51
N LEU A 166 3.53 0.53 14.49
CA LEU A 166 3.50 -0.55 15.49
C LEU A 166 3.11 -1.91 14.89
N ASN A 167 2.43 -1.94 13.76
CA ASN A 167 1.97 -3.16 13.10
C ASN A 167 2.96 -3.69 12.04
N GLN A 168 3.91 -2.86 11.62
CA GLN A 168 4.94 -3.26 10.67
C GLN A 168 5.86 -4.34 11.24
N GLU A 169 6.37 -5.19 10.37
CA GLU A 169 7.45 -6.10 10.73
C GLU A 169 8.72 -5.31 11.05
N ASP A 170 9.39 -5.66 12.15
CA ASP A 170 10.65 -5.04 12.55
C ASP A 170 11.72 -5.30 11.48
N ILE A 171 12.36 -4.25 10.96
CA ILE A 171 13.37 -4.36 9.90
C ILE A 171 14.62 -5.13 10.33
N LEU A 172 14.86 -5.28 11.64
CA LEU A 172 16.01 -6.02 12.18
C LEU A 172 15.63 -7.45 12.60
N ASP A 173 14.38 -7.67 13.00
CA ASP A 173 13.83 -8.98 13.36
C ASP A 173 12.46 -9.18 12.68
N GLY A 174 12.47 -9.60 11.42
CA GLY A 174 11.26 -9.82 10.64
C GLY A 174 10.29 -10.89 11.19
N LYS A 175 10.58 -11.49 12.33
CA LYS A 175 9.68 -12.41 13.04
C LYS A 175 8.79 -11.71 14.07
N LYS A 176 9.06 -10.45 14.36
CA LYS A 176 8.34 -9.62 15.31
C LYS A 176 7.79 -8.37 14.64
N THR A 177 6.72 -7.86 15.20
CA THR A 177 6.25 -6.50 14.88
C THR A 177 7.01 -5.47 15.73
N VAL A 178 7.00 -4.22 15.28
CA VAL A 178 7.55 -3.11 16.08
C VAL A 178 6.90 -3.04 17.46
N ARG A 179 5.59 -3.31 17.56
CA ARG A 179 4.85 -3.41 18.84
C ARG A 179 5.44 -4.46 19.78
N GLU A 180 5.74 -5.62 19.26
CA GLU A 180 6.34 -6.72 20.04
C GLU A 180 7.76 -6.40 20.48
N THR A 181 8.55 -5.75 19.62
CA THR A 181 9.90 -5.29 19.96
C THR A 181 9.86 -4.28 21.10
N LEU A 182 8.96 -3.27 21.04
CA LEU A 182 8.81 -2.29 22.13
C LEU A 182 8.38 -2.94 23.43
N LYS A 183 7.35 -3.81 23.41
CA LYS A 183 6.85 -4.50 24.60
C LYS A 183 7.89 -5.42 25.23
N ALA A 184 8.75 -6.04 24.44
CA ALA A 184 9.83 -6.87 24.94
C ALA A 184 10.91 -6.06 25.68
N ALA A 185 11.12 -4.81 25.30
CA ALA A 185 12.04 -3.90 25.97
C ALA A 185 11.42 -3.31 27.26
N ASP A 186 10.21 -2.79 27.18
CA ASP A 186 9.45 -2.24 28.31
C ASP A 186 7.95 -2.20 27.93
N ALA A 187 7.11 -2.83 28.76
CA ALA A 187 5.66 -2.91 28.53
C ALA A 187 4.95 -1.55 28.50
N GLU A 188 5.52 -0.55 29.18
CA GLU A 188 4.97 0.81 29.28
C GLU A 188 5.60 1.79 28.27
N LEU A 189 6.55 1.34 27.47
CA LEU A 189 7.19 2.16 26.45
C LEU A 189 6.23 2.39 25.28
N LYS A 190 6.03 3.67 24.91
CA LYS A 190 5.16 4.08 23.81
C LYS A 190 5.88 5.05 22.89
N ILE A 191 5.63 4.92 21.59
CA ILE A 191 5.93 5.95 20.62
C ILE A 191 4.76 6.93 20.64
N ILE A 192 5.05 8.22 20.87
CA ILE A 192 4.04 9.29 20.97
C ILE A 192 3.72 9.87 19.60
N ASP A 193 4.76 10.18 18.85
CA ASP A 193 4.66 10.75 17.51
C ASP A 193 5.97 10.50 16.76
N PHE A 194 5.93 10.67 15.46
CA PHE A 194 7.12 10.68 14.60
C PHE A 194 6.92 11.61 13.41
N LYS A 195 8.03 12.02 12.80
CA LYS A 195 8.02 12.71 11.52
C LYS A 195 9.11 12.11 10.62
N ARG A 196 8.79 12.06 9.35
CA ARG A 196 9.71 11.69 8.28
C ARG A 196 9.78 12.85 7.29
N PHE A 197 10.96 13.28 6.96
CA PHE A 197 11.21 14.35 6.02
C PHE A 197 12.19 13.89 4.94
N THR A 198 11.82 14.06 3.68
CA THR A 198 12.66 13.74 2.53
C THR A 198 12.72 14.92 1.57
N LEU A 199 13.89 15.17 1.00
CA LEU A 199 14.10 16.15 -0.08
C LEU A 199 13.83 15.56 -1.46
N ARG A 200 13.57 14.25 -1.55
CA ARG A 200 13.23 13.60 -2.81
C ARG A 200 11.72 13.57 -2.97
N ALA A 201 11.24 13.90 -4.18
CA ALA A 201 9.86 13.61 -4.53
C ALA A 201 9.64 12.09 -4.46
N GLU A 202 8.62 11.67 -3.73
CA GLU A 202 8.15 10.28 -3.63
C GLU A 202 7.07 10.01 -4.70
#